data_44261fe8ec11ae082419b0c72af86576
#
_entry.id   44261fe8ec11ae082419b0c72af86576
#
_cell.length_a   1.000
_cell.length_b   1.000
_cell.length_c   1.000
_cell.angle_alpha   90.00
_cell.angle_beta   90.00
_cell.angle_gamma   90.00
#
_symmetry.space_group_name_H-M   'P 1'
#
loop_
_entity.id
_entity.type
_entity.pdbx_description
1 polymer ?
#
loop_
_entity_poly.entity_id
_entity_poly.type
_entity_poly.pdbx_seq_one_letter_code
_entity_poly.pdbx_strand_id
1 'polypeptide(L)'
;MRMKDKVAIVVGAGQSPGEGMGNGRATALTFAREGAKVLCVDHHLESAQETVAMITAKQGVAAVFKADVTKAADIKGMVADAQSRWGRIDVLHNNVGVSLSGGDAELLQLTEEAFDRVVAINLKSCILAAKEVVPIMRAQGSGAIINISSMAAITTYPYVAYKATKSAMIAFTEQLAYQNAE
;
A
#
# COMPACT_ATOMS: atom_id res chain seq x y z
N MET A 1 -8.67 9.71 19.82
CA MET A 1 -7.83 8.84 18.98
C MET A 1 -8.73 7.79 18.33
N ARG A 2 -8.98 7.94 17.04
CA ARG A 2 -9.91 7.08 16.27
C ARG A 2 -9.34 5.69 15.96
N MET A 3 -8.03 5.52 16.04
CA MET A 3 -7.32 4.26 15.72
C MET A 3 -6.57 3.69 16.94
N LYS A 4 -7.02 4.02 18.14
CA LYS A 4 -6.41 3.49 19.36
C LYS A 4 -6.40 1.96 19.33
N ASP A 5 -5.24 1.38 19.65
CA ASP A 5 -4.98 -0.06 19.68
C ASP A 5 -5.11 -0.80 18.34
N LYS A 6 -5.26 -0.08 17.23
CA LYS A 6 -5.27 -0.63 15.86
C LYS A 6 -3.86 -0.81 15.33
N VAL A 7 -3.69 -1.81 14.46
CA VAL A 7 -2.45 -2.08 13.72
C VAL A 7 -2.68 -1.81 12.24
N ALA A 8 -1.85 -0.96 11.65
CA ALA A 8 -1.91 -0.61 10.24
C ALA A 8 -0.61 -0.94 9.52
N ILE A 9 -0.71 -1.58 8.37
CA ILE A 9 0.38 -1.71 7.39
C ILE A 9 0.16 -0.64 6.33
N VAL A 10 1.14 0.25 6.15
CA VAL A 10 1.13 1.26 5.08
C VAL A 10 2.22 0.93 4.08
N VAL A 11 1.80 0.47 2.89
CA VAL A 11 2.69 0.10 1.80
C VAL A 11 2.96 1.32 0.92
N GLY A 12 4.22 1.68 0.74
CA GLY A 12 4.65 2.95 0.16
C GLY A 12 4.62 4.08 1.19
N ALA A 13 5.13 3.82 2.40
CA ALA A 13 5.15 4.78 3.52
C ALA A 13 6.35 5.73 3.52
N GLY A 14 7.26 5.58 2.57
CA GLY A 14 8.37 6.51 2.35
C GLY A 14 7.93 7.80 1.64
N GLN A 15 8.93 8.54 1.17
CA GLN A 15 8.76 9.80 0.46
C GLN A 15 9.52 9.73 -0.88
N SER A 16 8.83 9.98 -1.98
CA SER A 16 9.50 10.22 -3.26
C SER A 16 10.16 11.61 -3.26
N PRO A 17 11.26 11.80 -4.00
CA PRO A 17 11.85 13.13 -4.18
C PRO A 17 10.83 14.15 -4.70
N GLY A 18 10.87 15.37 -4.17
CA GLY A 18 9.99 16.46 -4.58
C GLY A 18 9.54 17.32 -3.40
N GLU A 19 8.82 18.41 -3.71
CA GLU A 19 8.20 19.28 -2.72
C GLU A 19 6.90 18.65 -2.20
N GLY A 20 6.62 18.83 -0.92
CA GLY A 20 5.42 18.33 -0.26
C GLY A 20 5.59 16.95 0.36
N MET A 21 4.52 16.45 0.96
CA MET A 21 4.48 15.17 1.65
C MET A 21 3.70 14.15 0.81
N GLY A 22 4.32 13.00 0.53
CA GLY A 22 3.66 11.90 -0.17
C GLY A 22 2.50 11.30 0.64
N ASN A 23 1.47 10.81 -0.06
CA ASN A 23 0.25 10.26 0.54
C ASN A 23 0.54 9.14 1.56
N GLY A 24 1.47 8.23 1.26
CA GLY A 24 1.78 7.12 2.16
C GLY A 24 2.41 7.59 3.47
N ARG A 25 3.39 8.51 3.41
CA ARG A 25 3.98 9.14 4.61
C ARG A 25 2.91 9.89 5.42
N ALA A 26 2.10 10.72 4.77
CA ALA A 26 1.02 11.46 5.42
C ALA A 26 0.01 10.53 6.10
N THR A 27 -0.35 9.41 5.46
CA THR A 27 -1.23 8.39 6.01
C THR A 27 -0.60 7.73 7.25
N ALA A 28 0.66 7.30 7.17
CA ALA A 28 1.37 6.67 8.28
C ALA A 28 1.43 7.58 9.51
N LEU A 29 1.81 8.85 9.31
CA LEU A 29 1.84 9.88 10.35
C LEU A 29 0.45 10.12 10.97
N THR A 30 -0.58 10.16 10.13
CA THR A 30 -1.96 10.40 10.59
C THR A 30 -2.49 9.21 11.38
N PHE A 31 -2.28 7.98 10.90
CA PHE A 31 -2.69 6.77 11.63
C PHE A 31 -2.01 6.68 12.99
N ALA A 32 -0.70 6.92 13.05
CA ALA A 32 0.04 6.94 14.32
C ALA A 32 -0.46 8.04 15.27
N ARG A 33 -0.73 9.26 14.77
CA ARG A 33 -1.33 10.35 15.57
C ARG A 33 -2.70 9.97 16.14
N GLU A 34 -3.47 9.17 15.42
CA GLU A 34 -4.77 8.67 15.86
C GLU A 34 -4.66 7.41 16.75
N GLY A 35 -3.45 6.98 17.10
CA GLY A 35 -3.19 5.93 18.10
C GLY A 35 -2.95 4.53 17.50
N ALA A 36 -2.79 4.40 16.19
CA ALA A 36 -2.40 3.13 15.58
C ALA A 36 -0.92 2.81 15.80
N LYS A 37 -0.61 1.52 15.86
CA LYS A 37 0.73 0.99 15.62
C LYS A 37 0.91 0.82 14.11
N VAL A 38 1.97 1.40 13.54
CA VAL A 38 2.11 1.48 12.07
C VAL A 38 3.36 0.73 11.61
N LEU A 39 3.18 -0.24 10.71
CA LEU A 39 4.27 -0.81 9.93
C LEU A 39 4.45 0.04 8.66
N CYS A 40 5.54 0.79 8.59
CA CYS A 40 5.93 1.60 7.43
C CYS A 40 6.72 0.72 6.46
N VAL A 41 6.09 0.38 5.33
CA VAL A 41 6.68 -0.49 4.31
C VAL A 41 7.08 0.33 3.09
N ASP A 42 8.33 0.18 2.65
CA ASP A 42 8.83 0.80 1.41
C ASP A 42 9.99 -0.01 0.82
N HIS A 43 10.27 0.17 -0.47
CA HIS A 43 11.45 -0.41 -1.10
C HIS A 43 12.71 0.42 -0.81
N HIS A 44 12.56 1.72 -0.52
CA HIS A 44 13.60 2.62 -0.02
C HIS A 44 13.59 2.63 1.51
N LEU A 45 14.47 1.81 2.11
CA LEU A 45 14.53 1.61 3.55
C LEU A 45 14.70 2.93 4.31
N GLU A 46 15.64 3.77 3.86
CA GLU A 46 15.98 5.04 4.50
C GLU A 46 14.78 5.98 4.57
N SER A 47 14.01 6.05 3.48
CA SER A 47 12.82 6.91 3.41
C SER A 47 11.70 6.43 4.34
N ALA A 48 11.54 5.10 4.49
CA ALA A 48 10.60 4.55 5.47
C ALA A 48 11.09 4.75 6.92
N GLN A 49 12.39 4.67 7.16
CA GLN A 49 13.00 4.97 8.47
C GLN A 49 12.77 6.42 8.89
N GLU A 50 12.88 7.38 7.97
CA GLU A 50 12.52 8.78 8.24
C GLU A 50 11.06 8.91 8.70
N THR A 51 10.14 8.23 8.04
CA THR A 51 8.72 8.23 8.44
C THR A 51 8.54 7.65 9.85
N VAL A 52 9.22 6.55 10.17
CA VAL A 52 9.22 5.97 11.53
C VAL A 52 9.79 6.97 12.53
N ALA A 53 10.93 7.63 12.23
CA ALA A 53 11.52 8.63 13.11
C ALA A 53 10.56 9.81 13.38
N MET A 54 9.84 10.28 12.36
CA MET A 54 8.83 11.33 12.52
C MET A 54 7.65 10.90 13.42
N ILE A 55 7.25 9.63 13.36
CA ILE A 55 6.20 9.06 14.22
C ILE A 55 6.69 8.94 15.66
N THR A 56 7.88 8.38 15.87
CA THR A 56 8.44 8.13 17.21
C THR A 56 8.80 9.43 17.93
N ALA A 57 9.24 10.46 17.21
CA ALA A 57 9.49 11.80 17.77
C ALA A 57 8.20 12.42 18.37
N LYS A 58 7.02 11.96 17.94
CA LYS A 58 5.70 12.36 18.48
C LYS A 58 5.10 11.30 19.42
N GLN A 59 5.94 10.42 19.97
CA GLN A 59 5.54 9.34 20.88
C GLN A 59 4.57 8.31 20.27
N GLY A 60 4.45 8.26 18.94
CA GLY A 60 3.72 7.21 18.23
C GLY A 60 4.51 5.91 18.15
N VAL A 61 3.81 4.82 17.83
CA VAL A 61 4.41 3.48 17.70
C VAL A 61 4.50 3.12 16.21
N ALA A 62 5.72 2.91 15.72
CA ALA A 62 5.92 2.47 14.35
C ALA A 62 7.14 1.53 14.24
N ALA A 63 7.15 0.73 13.18
CA ALA A 63 8.28 -0.07 12.75
C ALA A 63 8.47 0.06 11.25
N VAL A 64 9.67 -0.25 10.76
CA VAL A 64 9.99 -0.23 9.34
C VAL A 64 10.10 -1.66 8.82
N PHE A 65 9.66 -1.87 7.56
CA PHE A 65 9.91 -3.08 6.81
C PHE A 65 10.31 -2.73 5.37
N LYS A 66 11.45 -3.24 4.90
CA LYS A 66 11.86 -3.08 3.50
C LYS A 66 11.19 -4.15 2.65
N ALA A 67 10.46 -3.76 1.62
CA ALA A 67 9.81 -4.69 0.69
C ALA A 67 9.85 -4.18 -0.75
N ASP A 68 10.18 -5.07 -1.66
CA ASP A 68 9.88 -4.96 -3.07
C ASP A 68 8.51 -5.62 -3.32
N VAL A 69 7.49 -4.82 -3.56
CA VAL A 69 6.09 -5.29 -3.73
C VAL A 69 5.89 -6.17 -4.96
N THR A 70 6.87 -6.26 -5.87
CA THR A 70 6.84 -7.21 -6.99
C THR A 70 7.17 -8.63 -6.56
N LYS A 71 7.73 -8.81 -5.35
CA LYS A 71 8.14 -10.09 -4.78
C LYS A 71 7.10 -10.60 -3.76
N ALA A 72 6.48 -11.72 -4.06
CA ALA A 72 5.49 -12.33 -3.16
C ALA A 72 6.07 -12.67 -1.77
N ALA A 73 7.36 -13.04 -1.70
CA ALA A 73 8.04 -13.32 -0.44
C ALA A 73 8.12 -12.09 0.47
N ASP A 74 8.40 -10.91 -0.09
CA ASP A 74 8.48 -9.65 0.67
C ASP A 74 7.09 -9.24 1.16
N ILE A 75 6.06 -9.41 0.33
CA ILE A 75 4.66 -9.16 0.73
C ILE A 75 4.25 -10.07 1.89
N LYS A 76 4.54 -11.36 1.80
CA LYS A 76 4.31 -12.29 2.91
C LYS A 76 5.11 -11.92 4.15
N GLY A 77 6.37 -11.50 3.97
CA GLY A 77 7.25 -11.08 5.05
C GLY A 77 6.72 -9.87 5.83
N MET A 78 6.22 -8.82 5.15
CA MET A 78 5.67 -7.65 5.84
C MET A 78 4.42 -7.98 6.67
N VAL A 79 3.57 -8.89 6.17
CA VAL A 79 2.37 -9.32 6.90
C VAL A 79 2.76 -10.15 8.12
N ALA A 80 3.71 -11.08 7.99
CA ALA A 80 4.23 -11.87 9.08
C ALA A 80 4.92 -11.01 10.15
N ASP A 81 5.68 -9.97 9.75
CA ASP A 81 6.34 -9.05 10.67
C ASP A 81 5.34 -8.25 11.50
N ALA A 82 4.27 -7.70 10.87
CA ALA A 82 3.21 -6.99 11.58
C ALA A 82 2.50 -7.91 12.59
N GLN A 83 2.17 -9.14 12.16
CA GLN A 83 1.53 -10.15 13.00
C GLN A 83 2.40 -10.56 14.18
N SER A 84 3.70 -10.78 13.95
CA SER A 84 4.66 -11.13 15.00
C SER A 84 4.84 -10.02 16.04
N ARG A 85 4.87 -8.76 15.59
CA ARG A 85 5.06 -7.60 16.49
C ARG A 85 3.85 -7.30 17.36
N TRP A 86 2.65 -7.41 16.79
CA TRP A 86 1.46 -6.82 17.41
C TRP A 86 0.25 -7.77 17.51
N GLY A 87 0.35 -8.98 16.95
CA GLY A 87 -0.66 -10.04 17.09
C GLY A 87 -1.95 -9.82 16.29
N ARG A 88 -2.05 -8.71 15.51
CA ARG A 88 -3.23 -8.36 14.72
C ARG A 88 -2.89 -7.47 13.53
N ILE A 89 -3.82 -7.36 12.58
CA ILE A 89 -3.77 -6.41 11.46
C ILE A 89 -5.18 -5.88 11.25
N ASP A 90 -5.38 -4.59 11.51
CA ASP A 90 -6.69 -3.94 11.36
C ASP A 90 -6.83 -3.19 10.05
N VAL A 91 -5.73 -2.65 9.52
CA VAL A 91 -5.73 -1.88 8.28
C VAL A 91 -4.57 -2.29 7.38
N LEU A 92 -4.88 -2.56 6.12
CA LEU A 92 -3.89 -2.59 5.03
C LEU A 92 -4.14 -1.38 4.13
N HIS A 93 -3.14 -0.52 3.98
CA HIS A 93 -3.19 0.65 3.10
C HIS A 93 -2.20 0.46 1.93
N ASN A 94 -2.72 0.12 0.76
CA ASN A 94 -1.96 -0.06 -0.48
C ASN A 94 -1.85 1.28 -1.22
N ASN A 95 -0.69 1.95 -1.12
CA ASN A 95 -0.46 3.26 -1.71
C ASN A 95 0.57 3.24 -2.86
N VAL A 96 1.34 2.18 -3.01
CA VAL A 96 2.35 2.11 -4.07
C VAL A 96 1.72 2.21 -5.46
N GLY A 97 2.38 2.97 -6.34
CA GLY A 97 1.98 3.05 -7.72
C GLY A 97 3.00 3.81 -8.57
N VAL A 98 3.19 3.35 -9.80
CA VAL A 98 4.09 3.95 -10.79
C VAL A 98 3.35 4.14 -12.11
N SER A 99 3.75 5.17 -12.86
CA SER A 99 3.35 5.40 -14.25
C SER A 99 4.63 5.61 -15.10
N LEU A 100 4.99 6.83 -15.44
CA LEU A 100 6.21 7.13 -16.21
C LEU A 100 7.49 6.55 -15.58
N SER A 101 7.62 6.62 -14.27
CA SER A 101 8.75 6.01 -13.56
C SER A 101 8.80 4.47 -13.67
N GLY A 102 7.69 3.84 -14.03
CA GLY A 102 7.59 2.42 -14.35
C GLY A 102 7.80 2.09 -15.84
N GLY A 103 7.94 3.12 -16.68
CA GLY A 103 8.07 2.99 -18.14
C GLY A 103 6.74 3.03 -18.89
N ASP A 104 5.64 3.45 -18.23
CA ASP A 104 4.32 3.60 -18.89
C ASP A 104 4.39 4.61 -20.03
N ALA A 105 3.65 4.37 -21.10
CA ALA A 105 3.69 5.17 -22.32
C ALA A 105 2.33 5.14 -23.04
N GLU A 106 2.25 5.88 -24.14
CA GLU A 106 1.19 5.73 -25.15
C GLU A 106 1.26 4.34 -25.80
N LEU A 107 0.15 3.87 -26.34
CA LEU A 107 0.00 2.48 -26.79
C LEU A 107 1.12 1.96 -27.70
N LEU A 108 1.54 2.75 -28.68
CA LEU A 108 2.53 2.30 -29.65
C LEU A 108 3.99 2.34 -29.14
N GLN A 109 4.24 3.02 -28.03
CA GLN A 109 5.54 3.13 -27.36
C GLN A 109 5.65 2.27 -26.11
N LEU A 110 4.53 1.69 -25.62
CA LEU A 110 4.53 0.84 -24.44
C LEU A 110 5.17 -0.51 -24.75
N THR A 111 6.24 -0.84 -24.01
CA THR A 111 6.87 -2.16 -24.13
C THR A 111 6.18 -3.18 -23.21
N GLU A 112 6.32 -4.48 -23.54
CA GLU A 112 5.79 -5.57 -22.72
C GLU A 112 6.38 -5.54 -21.30
N GLU A 113 7.69 -5.31 -21.17
CA GLU A 113 8.38 -5.25 -19.88
C GLU A 113 7.89 -4.08 -19.01
N ALA A 114 7.60 -2.94 -19.63
CA ALA A 114 7.05 -1.78 -18.92
C ALA A 114 5.61 -2.04 -18.46
N PHE A 115 4.80 -2.63 -19.34
CA PHE A 115 3.43 -3.05 -18.99
C PHE A 115 3.42 -4.03 -17.81
N ASP A 116 4.21 -5.09 -17.88
CA ASP A 116 4.31 -6.11 -16.84
C ASP A 116 4.78 -5.50 -15.50
N ARG A 117 5.76 -4.60 -15.55
CA ARG A 117 6.26 -3.89 -14.36
C ARG A 117 5.18 -3.04 -13.73
N VAL A 118 4.44 -2.25 -14.50
CA VAL A 118 3.36 -1.40 -13.99
C VAL A 118 2.23 -2.25 -13.42
N VAL A 119 1.85 -3.35 -14.07
CA VAL A 119 0.86 -4.31 -13.57
C VAL A 119 1.34 -4.95 -12.26
N ALA A 120 2.59 -5.40 -12.21
CA ALA A 120 3.16 -6.04 -11.01
C ALA A 120 3.14 -5.10 -9.80
N ILE A 121 3.52 -3.83 -10.00
CA ILE A 121 3.59 -2.84 -8.93
C ILE A 121 2.21 -2.33 -8.53
N ASN A 122 1.37 -1.93 -9.50
CA ASN A 122 0.13 -1.20 -9.20
C ASN A 122 -1.04 -2.10 -8.81
N LEU A 123 -1.14 -3.30 -9.40
CA LEU A 123 -2.32 -4.16 -9.26
C LEU A 123 -1.98 -5.48 -8.56
N LYS A 124 -1.05 -6.25 -9.11
CA LYS A 124 -0.71 -7.58 -8.57
C LYS A 124 -0.27 -7.51 -7.11
N SER A 125 0.53 -6.50 -6.74
CA SER A 125 0.98 -6.29 -5.36
C SER A 125 -0.18 -6.12 -4.38
N CYS A 126 -1.19 -5.33 -4.74
CA CYS A 126 -2.38 -5.09 -3.91
C CYS A 126 -3.21 -6.36 -3.73
N ILE A 127 -3.37 -7.15 -4.80
CA ILE A 127 -4.08 -8.43 -4.76
C ILE A 127 -3.35 -9.41 -3.84
N LEU A 128 -2.03 -9.53 -3.98
CA LEU A 128 -1.23 -10.43 -3.15
C LEU A 128 -1.21 -9.99 -1.67
N ALA A 129 -1.10 -8.68 -1.41
CA ALA A 129 -1.17 -8.16 -0.04
C ALA A 129 -2.53 -8.43 0.61
N ALA A 130 -3.63 -8.22 -0.13
CA ALA A 130 -4.97 -8.56 0.34
C ALA A 130 -5.12 -10.06 0.62
N LYS A 131 -4.58 -10.92 -0.26
CA LYS A 131 -4.59 -12.39 -0.07
C LYS A 131 -3.93 -12.82 1.25
N GLU A 132 -2.86 -12.13 1.66
CA GLU A 132 -2.16 -12.46 2.92
C GLU A 132 -2.88 -11.91 4.16
N VAL A 133 -3.53 -10.74 4.10
CA VAL A 133 -4.17 -10.14 5.28
C VAL A 133 -5.61 -10.60 5.50
N VAL A 134 -6.37 -10.94 4.46
CA VAL A 134 -7.79 -11.32 4.56
C VAL A 134 -8.02 -12.50 5.52
N PRO A 135 -7.24 -13.60 5.48
CA PRO A 135 -7.42 -14.69 6.45
C PRO A 135 -7.28 -14.23 7.92
N ILE A 136 -6.34 -13.31 8.18
CA ILE A 136 -6.11 -12.75 9.51
C ILE A 136 -7.31 -11.89 9.92
N MET A 137 -7.77 -11.00 9.05
CA MET A 137 -8.91 -10.12 9.29
C MET A 137 -10.21 -10.90 9.50
N ARG A 138 -10.43 -11.98 8.72
CA ARG A 138 -11.56 -12.88 8.92
C ARG A 138 -11.52 -13.58 10.28
N ALA A 139 -10.36 -14.08 10.69
CA ALA A 139 -10.19 -14.70 12.02
C ALA A 139 -10.39 -13.70 13.16
N GLN A 140 -10.12 -12.41 12.93
CA GLN A 140 -10.36 -11.32 13.88
C GLN A 140 -11.83 -10.86 13.90
N GLY A 141 -12.64 -11.21 12.90
CA GLY A 141 -13.99 -10.68 12.69
C GLY A 141 -14.00 -9.18 12.33
N SER A 142 -12.87 -8.61 11.95
CA SER A 142 -12.76 -7.18 11.58
C SER A 142 -11.50 -6.89 10.82
N GLY A 143 -11.56 -5.88 9.92
CA GLY A 143 -10.43 -5.38 9.14
C GLY A 143 -10.89 -4.37 8.11
N ALA A 144 -9.95 -3.61 7.57
CA ALA A 144 -10.19 -2.69 6.46
C ALA A 144 -9.01 -2.71 5.47
N ILE A 145 -9.30 -2.76 4.18
CA ILE A 145 -8.31 -2.66 3.12
C ILE A 145 -8.59 -1.39 2.33
N ILE A 146 -7.58 -0.53 2.20
CA ILE A 146 -7.65 0.72 1.47
C ILE A 146 -6.71 0.62 0.28
N ASN A 147 -7.25 0.67 -0.93
CA ASN A 147 -6.50 0.67 -2.18
C ASN A 147 -6.52 2.07 -2.80
N ILE A 148 -5.36 2.66 -3.02
CA ILE A 148 -5.26 3.99 -3.61
C ILE A 148 -5.33 3.89 -5.13
N SER A 149 -6.50 4.19 -5.67
CA SER A 149 -6.71 4.34 -7.11
C SER A 149 -6.24 5.73 -7.59
N SER A 150 -6.81 6.27 -8.63
CA SER A 150 -6.44 7.55 -9.21
C SER A 150 -7.60 8.15 -9.99
N MET A 151 -7.62 9.46 -10.16
CA MET A 151 -8.50 10.12 -11.14
C MET A 151 -8.28 9.57 -12.55
N ALA A 152 -7.07 9.13 -12.89
CA ALA A 152 -6.77 8.46 -14.16
C ALA A 152 -7.65 7.22 -14.42
N ALA A 153 -8.18 6.57 -13.40
CA ALA A 153 -9.07 5.42 -13.55
C ALA A 153 -10.41 5.79 -14.21
N ILE A 154 -10.92 7.00 -13.94
CA ILE A 154 -12.27 7.44 -14.31
C ILE A 154 -12.30 8.62 -15.30
N THR A 155 -11.14 9.22 -15.60
CA THR A 155 -10.99 10.30 -16.58
C THR A 155 -10.07 9.88 -17.72
N THR A 156 -9.92 10.74 -18.74
CA THR A 156 -8.87 10.56 -19.75
C THR A 156 -7.49 10.64 -19.14
N TYR A 157 -6.57 9.79 -19.60
CA TYR A 157 -5.19 9.75 -19.16
C TYR A 157 -4.30 9.33 -20.35
N PRO A 158 -3.15 9.95 -20.57
CA PRO A 158 -2.38 9.72 -21.79
C PRO A 158 -1.72 8.34 -21.86
N TYR A 159 -1.44 7.69 -20.73
CA TYR A 159 -0.69 6.44 -20.66
C TYR A 159 -1.57 5.24 -20.35
N VAL A 160 -1.21 4.07 -20.92
CA VAL A 160 -2.09 2.89 -20.98
C VAL A 160 -2.10 2.09 -19.68
N ALA A 161 -0.93 1.67 -19.20
CA ALA A 161 -0.82 0.69 -18.14
C ALA A 161 -1.28 1.23 -16.78
N TYR A 162 -0.94 2.49 -16.47
CA TYR A 162 -1.40 3.13 -15.23
C TYR A 162 -2.91 3.24 -15.17
N LYS A 163 -3.53 3.78 -16.23
CA LYS A 163 -4.99 3.87 -16.31
C LYS A 163 -5.63 2.51 -16.15
N ALA A 164 -5.18 1.52 -16.91
CA ALA A 164 -5.72 0.16 -16.87
C ALA A 164 -5.62 -0.46 -15.46
N THR A 165 -4.45 -0.36 -14.82
CA THR A 165 -4.24 -0.92 -13.48
C THR A 165 -5.05 -0.20 -12.40
N LYS A 166 -5.18 1.12 -12.46
CA LYS A 166 -5.98 1.90 -11.50
C LYS A 166 -7.49 1.71 -11.66
N SER A 167 -7.96 1.44 -12.88
CA SER A 167 -9.36 1.03 -13.14
C SER A 167 -9.61 -0.40 -12.63
N ALA A 168 -8.71 -1.34 -12.91
CA ALA A 168 -8.81 -2.72 -12.42
C ALA A 168 -8.77 -2.79 -10.88
N MET A 169 -8.06 -1.88 -10.21
CA MET A 169 -8.05 -1.78 -8.76
C MET A 169 -9.42 -1.45 -8.16
N ILE A 170 -10.22 -0.63 -8.83
CA ILE A 170 -11.60 -0.33 -8.41
C ILE A 170 -12.42 -1.62 -8.46
N ALA A 171 -12.44 -2.32 -9.60
CA ALA A 171 -13.16 -3.58 -9.76
C ALA A 171 -12.70 -4.67 -8.77
N PHE A 172 -11.39 -4.76 -8.52
CA PHE A 172 -10.83 -5.65 -7.50
C PHE A 172 -11.35 -5.31 -6.09
N THR A 173 -11.40 -4.02 -5.75
CA THR A 173 -11.85 -3.57 -4.43
C THR A 173 -13.34 -3.88 -4.21
N GLU A 174 -14.18 -3.67 -5.21
CA GLU A 174 -15.60 -4.02 -5.20
C GLU A 174 -15.79 -5.54 -5.02
N GLN A 175 -15.06 -6.36 -5.80
CA GLN A 175 -15.12 -7.81 -5.69
C GLN A 175 -14.65 -8.32 -4.33
N LEU A 176 -13.58 -7.72 -3.79
CA LEU A 176 -13.05 -8.07 -2.47
C LEU A 176 -14.06 -7.74 -1.37
N ALA A 177 -14.72 -6.58 -1.45
CA ALA A 177 -15.78 -6.19 -0.53
C ALA A 177 -16.95 -7.19 -0.59
N TYR A 178 -17.43 -7.53 -1.79
CA TYR A 178 -18.50 -8.52 -1.98
C TYR A 178 -18.17 -9.89 -1.34
N GLN A 179 -16.94 -10.38 -1.51
CA GLN A 179 -16.50 -11.67 -0.95
C GLN A 179 -16.35 -11.68 0.57
N ASN A 180 -16.36 -10.53 1.23
CA ASN A 180 -16.15 -10.36 2.67
C ASN A 180 -17.28 -9.58 3.36
N ALA A 181 -18.33 -9.23 2.64
CA ALA A 181 -19.57 -8.71 3.23
C ALA A 181 -20.38 -9.86 3.80
N GLU A 182 -20.70 -9.81 5.11
CA GLU A 182 -21.70 -10.65 5.77
C GLU A 182 -22.94 -9.81 6.09
#